data_357271ad159240438d68eafa06f65082
#
_entry.id   357271ad159240438d68eafa06f65082
#
_cell.length_a   1.000
_cell.length_b   1.000
_cell.length_c   1.000
_cell.angle_alpha   90.00
_cell.angle_beta   90.00
_cell.angle_gamma   90.00
#
_symmetry.space_group_name_H-M   'P 1'
#
loop_
_entity.id
_entity.type
_entity.pdbx_description
1 polymer ?
#
loop_
_entity_poly.entity_id
_entity_poly.type
_entity_poly.pdbx_seq_one_letter_code
_entity_poly.pdbx_strand_id
1 'polypeptide(L)'
;MKVEREKIMVEQTVIKYIANDGREFLREEDCERYEKKLWRDMKIREAEKLRIRKLDGVVPITRGLEVNEDNGFIWYKVNCEADFKIIVEAYDNRYNDFLSSATYPNILCVESNGFLRYTGDACGYWLDEMRSATETFWTSLGYRVTLEKENNILD
;
A
#
# COMPACT_ATOMS: atom_id res chain seq x y z
N MET A 1 -72.77 -1.66 18.16
CA MET A 1 -71.33 -1.51 18.49
C MET A 1 -70.64 -0.89 17.28
N LYS A 2 -70.19 0.34 17.40
CA LYS A 2 -69.56 1.11 16.32
C LYS A 2 -68.02 1.05 16.56
N VAL A 3 -67.29 0.44 15.66
CA VAL A 3 -65.84 0.37 15.76
C VAL A 3 -65.29 1.52 14.93
N GLU A 4 -64.76 2.53 15.59
CA GLU A 4 -63.99 3.62 14.95
C GLU A 4 -62.51 3.16 14.92
N ARG A 5 -61.93 3.13 13.71
CA ARG A 5 -60.47 2.92 13.51
C ARG A 5 -59.84 4.30 13.32
N GLU A 6 -59.13 4.72 14.34
CA GLU A 6 -58.29 5.90 14.27
C GLU A 6 -56.91 5.55 13.66
N LYS A 7 -56.54 6.21 12.57
CA LYS A 7 -55.22 6.09 12.01
C LYS A 7 -54.28 7.02 12.78
N ILE A 8 -53.49 6.45 13.68
CA ILE A 8 -52.44 7.20 14.36
C ILE A 8 -51.24 7.28 13.39
N MET A 9 -50.90 8.47 12.92
CA MET A 9 -49.65 8.74 12.22
C MET A 9 -48.54 8.81 13.27
N VAL A 10 -47.66 7.80 13.30
CA VAL A 10 -46.47 7.83 14.12
C VAL A 10 -45.36 8.48 13.29
N GLU A 11 -44.87 9.63 13.74
CA GLU A 11 -43.65 10.23 13.18
C GLU A 11 -42.48 9.28 13.49
N GLN A 12 -41.96 8.63 12.48
CA GLN A 12 -40.74 7.88 12.58
C GLN A 12 -39.54 8.78 12.24
N THR A 13 -38.71 9.06 13.24
CA THR A 13 -37.41 9.70 13.01
C THR A 13 -36.45 8.69 12.43
N VAL A 14 -36.01 8.89 11.20
CA VAL A 14 -34.96 8.07 10.55
C VAL A 14 -33.64 8.81 10.67
N ILE A 15 -32.70 8.18 11.37
CA ILE A 15 -31.32 8.70 11.43
C ILE A 15 -30.59 8.27 10.16
N LYS A 16 -29.96 9.21 9.48
CA LYS A 16 -29.11 8.95 8.31
C LYS A 16 -27.70 9.41 8.62
N TYR A 17 -26.73 8.60 8.21
CA TYR A 17 -25.30 8.89 8.26
C TYR A 17 -24.86 9.30 6.86
N ILE A 18 -24.21 10.45 6.75
CA ILE A 18 -23.83 11.02 5.45
C ILE A 18 -22.31 11.01 5.36
N ALA A 19 -21.77 10.29 4.38
CA ALA A 19 -20.35 10.27 4.08
C ALA A 19 -19.87 11.60 3.47
N ASN A 20 -18.57 11.86 3.48
CA ASN A 20 -17.96 13.10 3.00
C ASN A 20 -18.26 13.43 1.52
N ASP A 21 -18.57 12.43 0.71
CA ASP A 21 -18.97 12.57 -0.70
C ASP A 21 -20.48 12.79 -0.88
N GLY A 22 -21.24 12.87 0.23
CA GLY A 22 -22.69 13.08 0.25
C GLY A 22 -23.53 11.80 0.18
N ARG A 23 -22.93 10.62 0.18
CA ARG A 23 -23.64 9.35 0.17
C ARG A 23 -24.31 9.06 1.51
N GLU A 24 -25.58 8.66 1.49
CA GLU A 24 -26.39 8.39 2.68
C GLU A 24 -26.37 6.89 3.06
N PHE A 25 -26.33 6.63 4.37
CA PHE A 25 -26.39 5.30 4.96
C PHE A 25 -27.39 5.29 6.11
N LEU A 26 -27.98 4.12 6.36
CA LEU A 26 -28.91 3.92 7.48
C LEU A 26 -28.19 3.41 8.74
N ARG A 27 -26.93 3.00 8.61
CA ARG A 27 -26.08 2.51 9.71
C ARG A 27 -24.75 3.24 9.71
N GLU A 28 -24.32 3.63 10.89
CA GLU A 28 -23.03 4.28 11.12
C GLU A 28 -21.87 3.44 10.61
N GLU A 29 -21.85 2.15 10.98
CA GLU A 29 -20.80 1.21 10.58
C GLU A 29 -20.64 1.07 9.05
N ASP A 30 -21.74 1.15 8.30
CA ASP A 30 -21.71 1.09 6.83
C ASP A 30 -21.12 2.37 6.24
N CYS A 31 -21.44 3.53 6.85
CA CYS A 31 -20.87 4.81 6.48
C CYS A 31 -19.35 4.85 6.75
N GLU A 32 -18.92 4.47 7.94
CA GLU A 32 -17.50 4.39 8.32
C GLU A 32 -16.71 3.44 7.42
N ARG A 33 -17.26 2.26 7.15
CA ARG A 33 -16.63 1.28 6.24
C ARG A 33 -16.48 1.83 4.84
N TYR A 34 -17.47 2.56 4.37
CA TYR A 34 -17.44 3.21 3.07
C TYR A 34 -16.38 4.31 3.01
N GLU A 35 -16.33 5.19 4.00
CA GLU A 35 -15.32 6.26 4.08
C GLU A 35 -13.91 5.71 4.17
N LYS A 36 -13.69 4.67 4.98
CA LYS A 36 -12.42 3.97 5.08
C LYS A 36 -11.98 3.39 3.73
N LYS A 37 -12.93 2.83 2.97
CA LYS A 37 -12.65 2.33 1.61
C LYS A 37 -12.26 3.46 0.65
N LEU A 38 -12.99 4.57 0.66
CA LEU A 38 -12.67 5.74 -0.18
C LEU A 38 -11.28 6.29 0.11
N TRP A 39 -10.95 6.43 1.40
CA TRP A 39 -9.64 6.91 1.83
C TRP A 39 -8.53 5.96 1.34
N ARG A 40 -8.71 4.66 1.50
CA ARG A 40 -7.75 3.65 1.02
C ARG A 40 -7.59 3.69 -0.50
N ASP A 41 -8.68 3.76 -1.26
CA ASP A 41 -8.63 3.84 -2.72
C ASP A 41 -7.89 5.11 -3.18
N MET A 42 -8.01 6.21 -2.44
CA MET A 42 -7.26 7.43 -2.68
C MET A 42 -5.75 7.20 -2.45
N LYS A 43 -5.36 6.58 -1.33
CA LYS A 43 -3.95 6.28 -1.03
C LYS A 43 -3.31 5.34 -2.04
N ILE A 44 -4.05 4.33 -2.49
CA ILE A 44 -3.60 3.44 -3.57
C ILE A 44 -3.31 4.23 -4.86
N ARG A 45 -4.18 5.17 -5.24
CA ARG A 45 -3.98 6.00 -6.43
C ARG A 45 -2.78 6.95 -6.28
N GLU A 46 -2.52 7.45 -5.09
CA GLU A 46 -1.35 8.27 -4.80
C GLU A 46 -0.05 7.44 -4.89
N ALA A 47 -0.03 6.24 -4.29
CA ALA A 47 1.10 5.32 -4.37
C ALA A 47 1.39 4.86 -5.81
N GLU A 48 0.34 4.64 -6.63
CA GLU A 48 0.50 4.28 -8.04
C GLU A 48 1.29 5.34 -8.87
N LYS A 49 1.28 6.60 -8.46
CA LYS A 49 2.08 7.65 -9.11
C LYS A 49 3.57 7.51 -8.85
N LEU A 50 3.93 6.85 -7.76
CA LEU A 50 5.32 6.60 -7.36
C LEU A 50 5.86 5.29 -7.94
N ARG A 51 5.00 4.46 -8.55
CA ARG A 51 5.33 3.13 -9.06
C ARG A 51 6.24 3.18 -10.28
N ILE A 52 7.27 2.35 -10.26
CA ILE A 52 8.19 2.14 -11.36
C ILE A 52 7.75 0.92 -12.16
N ARG A 53 6.86 1.11 -13.12
CA ARG A 53 6.24 0.00 -13.89
C ARG A 53 7.22 -0.86 -14.66
N LYS A 54 8.36 -0.31 -15.07
CA LYS A 54 9.43 -1.04 -15.76
C LYS A 54 10.04 -2.15 -14.90
N LEU A 55 9.90 -2.04 -13.56
CA LEU A 55 10.42 -3.01 -12.60
C LEU A 55 9.36 -3.99 -12.08
N ASP A 56 8.13 -3.92 -12.58
CA ASP A 56 7.07 -4.83 -12.15
C ASP A 56 7.49 -6.29 -12.38
N GLY A 57 7.37 -7.10 -11.33
CA GLY A 57 7.76 -8.52 -11.35
C GLY A 57 9.26 -8.79 -11.21
N VAL A 58 10.10 -7.75 -11.13
CA VAL A 58 11.52 -7.94 -10.81
C VAL A 58 11.65 -8.33 -9.34
N VAL A 59 12.21 -9.51 -9.10
CA VAL A 59 12.38 -10.08 -7.77
C VAL A 59 13.62 -9.48 -7.10
N PRO A 60 13.51 -8.97 -5.85
CA PRO A 60 14.67 -8.45 -5.13
C PRO A 60 15.67 -9.55 -4.81
N ILE A 61 16.95 -9.26 -4.98
CA ILE A 61 18.05 -10.24 -4.82
C ILE A 61 18.12 -10.83 -3.41
N THR A 62 17.65 -10.11 -2.41
CA THR A 62 17.66 -10.55 -1.00
C THR A 62 16.62 -11.61 -0.67
N ARG A 63 15.66 -11.84 -1.57
CA ARG A 63 14.56 -12.77 -1.34
C ARG A 63 15.00 -14.26 -1.44
N GLY A 64 16.11 -14.56 -2.08
CA GLY A 64 16.54 -15.94 -2.33
C GLY A 64 15.78 -16.61 -3.47
N LEU A 65 15.90 -17.94 -3.56
CA LEU A 65 15.31 -18.73 -4.65
C LEU A 65 13.85 -19.16 -4.39
N GLU A 66 13.37 -19.02 -3.16
CA GLU A 66 11.99 -19.36 -2.79
C GLU A 66 11.06 -18.17 -3.07
N VAL A 67 10.74 -17.98 -4.32
CA VAL A 67 9.70 -17.03 -4.73
C VAL A 67 8.37 -17.77 -4.76
N ASN A 68 7.43 -17.34 -3.92
CA ASN A 68 6.08 -17.85 -4.00
C ASN A 68 5.42 -17.26 -5.25
N GLU A 69 4.91 -18.08 -6.15
CA GLU A 69 4.31 -17.65 -7.42
C GLU A 69 3.14 -16.65 -7.22
N ASP A 70 2.53 -16.67 -6.03
CA ASP A 70 1.44 -15.78 -5.65
C ASP A 70 1.90 -14.41 -5.15
N ASN A 71 3.20 -14.19 -4.96
CA ASN A 71 3.73 -12.92 -4.47
C ASN A 71 3.98 -11.94 -5.62
N GLY A 72 3.42 -10.76 -5.48
CA GLY A 72 3.69 -9.63 -6.37
C GLY A 72 4.84 -8.77 -5.84
N PHE A 73 5.72 -8.32 -6.73
CA PHE A 73 6.78 -7.36 -6.44
C PHE A 73 6.48 -6.05 -7.15
N ILE A 74 6.28 -5.00 -6.38
CA ILE A 74 5.99 -3.66 -6.90
C ILE A 74 7.08 -2.71 -6.40
N TRP A 75 7.63 -1.93 -7.31
CA TRP A 75 8.73 -1.01 -7.05
C TRP A 75 8.24 0.44 -7.07
N TYR A 76 8.66 1.21 -6.09
CA TYR A 76 8.30 2.59 -5.90
C TYR A 76 9.52 3.50 -5.84
N LYS A 77 9.45 4.66 -6.48
CA LYS A 77 10.42 5.75 -6.31
C LYS A 77 9.99 6.55 -5.09
N VAL A 78 10.85 6.62 -4.10
CA VAL A 78 10.59 7.29 -2.82
C VAL A 78 11.58 8.46 -2.72
N ASN A 79 11.12 9.68 -2.95
CA ASN A 79 11.99 10.86 -2.96
C ASN A 79 12.13 11.48 -1.57
N CYS A 80 11.16 11.25 -0.68
CA CYS A 80 11.12 11.80 0.67
C CYS A 80 10.25 10.93 1.59
N GLU A 81 10.25 11.25 2.88
CA GLU A 81 9.44 10.56 3.89
C GLU A 81 7.93 10.64 3.61
N ALA A 82 7.45 11.73 3.00
CA ALA A 82 6.04 11.87 2.62
C ALA A 82 5.62 10.83 1.58
N ASP A 83 6.47 10.55 0.58
CA ASP A 83 6.22 9.49 -0.42
C ASP A 83 6.17 8.12 0.25
N PHE A 84 7.10 7.85 1.17
CA PHE A 84 7.13 6.61 1.95
C PHE A 84 5.83 6.42 2.75
N LYS A 85 5.38 7.47 3.43
CA LYS A 85 4.14 7.44 4.21
C LYS A 85 2.91 7.12 3.34
N ILE A 86 2.82 7.68 2.14
CA ILE A 86 1.76 7.38 1.17
C ILE A 86 1.72 5.88 0.85
N ILE A 87 2.88 5.27 0.62
CA ILE A 87 2.99 3.83 0.33
C ILE A 87 2.54 3.00 1.53
N VAL A 88 3.05 3.30 2.73
CA VAL A 88 2.66 2.60 3.97
C VAL A 88 1.15 2.69 4.22
N GLU A 89 0.56 3.85 4.02
CA GLU A 89 -0.89 4.06 4.17
C GLU A 89 -1.70 3.29 3.11
N ALA A 90 -1.20 3.19 1.88
CA ALA A 90 -1.84 2.40 0.82
C ALA A 90 -1.87 0.89 1.17
N TYR A 91 -0.89 0.41 1.94
CA TYR A 91 -0.82 -0.95 2.46
C TYR A 91 -1.47 -1.12 3.86
N ASP A 92 -2.35 -0.19 4.26
CA ASP A 92 -3.21 -0.29 5.48
C ASP A 92 -2.44 -0.15 6.80
N ASN A 93 -1.27 0.51 6.81
CA ASN A 93 -0.39 0.67 7.99
C ASN A 93 -0.02 -0.65 8.70
N ARG A 94 -0.26 -1.80 8.08
CA ARG A 94 0.08 -3.10 8.69
C ARG A 94 1.58 -3.30 8.81
N TYR A 95 2.33 -2.41 8.20
CA TYR A 95 3.77 -2.49 8.00
C TYR A 95 4.51 -1.36 8.71
N ASN A 96 4.25 -1.24 10.01
CA ASN A 96 5.17 -0.51 10.89
C ASN A 96 6.61 -1.07 10.84
N ASP A 97 6.78 -2.23 10.20
CA ASP A 97 8.05 -2.90 9.97
C ASP A 97 8.77 -2.45 8.68
N PHE A 98 8.14 -1.64 7.84
CA PHE A 98 8.86 -0.91 6.81
C PHE A 98 9.70 0.16 7.51
N LEU A 99 10.91 -0.20 7.86
CA LEU A 99 11.86 0.77 8.36
C LEU A 99 12.02 1.86 7.30
N SER A 100 11.76 3.10 7.70
CA SER A 100 12.04 4.24 6.81
C SER A 100 13.52 4.19 6.44
N SER A 101 13.83 4.36 5.15
CA SER A 101 15.22 4.53 4.76
C SER A 101 15.79 5.76 5.45
N ALA A 102 17.02 5.65 5.95
CA ALA A 102 17.72 6.81 6.48
C ALA A 102 18.14 7.80 5.36
N THR A 103 18.05 7.36 4.10
CA THR A 103 18.50 8.14 2.92
C THR A 103 17.41 8.22 1.86
N TYR A 104 17.09 9.44 1.44
CA TYR A 104 16.24 9.74 0.30
C TYR A 104 17.01 10.58 -0.71
N PRO A 105 16.77 10.46 -2.03
CA PRO A 105 15.82 9.53 -2.68
C PRO A 105 16.30 8.10 -2.68
N ASN A 106 15.34 7.16 -2.66
CA ASN A 106 15.60 5.72 -2.69
C ASN A 106 14.51 4.99 -3.49
N ILE A 107 14.68 3.68 -3.66
CA ILE A 107 13.69 2.82 -4.31
C ILE A 107 13.29 1.74 -3.33
N LEU A 108 11.99 1.56 -3.18
CA LEU A 108 11.37 0.57 -2.32
C LEU A 108 10.71 -0.50 -3.17
N CYS A 109 11.11 -1.75 -2.99
CA CYS A 109 10.35 -2.89 -3.47
C CYS A 109 9.40 -3.36 -2.38
N VAL A 110 8.14 -3.49 -2.69
CA VAL A 110 7.13 -4.09 -1.81
C VAL A 110 6.74 -5.45 -2.35
N GLU A 111 7.00 -6.46 -1.56
CA GLU A 111 6.49 -7.81 -1.79
C GLU A 111 5.15 -7.96 -1.07
N SER A 112 4.13 -8.45 -1.76
CA SER A 112 2.79 -8.62 -1.20
C SER A 112 2.19 -9.94 -1.65
N ASN A 113 1.61 -10.69 -0.71
CA ASN A 113 0.84 -11.93 -0.96
C ASN A 113 -0.53 -11.65 -1.60
N GLY A 114 -0.64 -10.58 -2.34
CA GLY A 114 -1.84 -10.14 -3.02
C GLY A 114 -1.63 -8.77 -3.62
N PHE A 115 -2.45 -8.44 -4.58
CA PHE A 115 -2.46 -7.09 -5.12
C PHE A 115 -2.79 -6.08 -4.01
N LEU A 116 -2.43 -4.82 -4.18
CA LEU A 116 -2.71 -3.69 -3.28
C LEU A 116 -4.14 -3.65 -2.66
N ARG A 117 -5.05 -4.43 -3.20
CA ARG A 117 -6.45 -4.53 -2.75
C ARG A 117 -6.71 -5.60 -1.71
N TYR A 118 -5.74 -6.46 -1.39
CA TYR A 118 -5.94 -7.59 -0.50
C TYR A 118 -5.14 -7.44 0.79
N THR A 119 -5.69 -7.98 1.84
CA THR A 119 -5.23 -7.92 3.23
C THR A 119 -4.13 -8.93 3.53
N GLY A 120 -3.18 -9.12 2.61
CA GLY A 120 -2.04 -10.02 2.80
C GLY A 120 -0.88 -9.35 3.54
N ASP A 121 0.05 -10.16 4.01
CA ASP A 121 1.32 -9.68 4.53
C ASP A 121 2.16 -9.08 3.41
N ALA A 122 2.91 -8.00 3.66
CA ALA A 122 3.85 -7.44 2.72
C ALA A 122 5.19 -7.15 3.42
N CYS A 123 6.26 -7.25 2.69
CA CYS A 123 7.60 -6.91 3.13
C CYS A 123 8.17 -5.81 2.26
N GLY A 124 8.99 -4.95 2.82
CA GLY A 124 9.68 -3.88 2.10
C GLY A 124 11.17 -4.16 1.98
N TYR A 125 11.73 -3.86 0.82
CA TYR A 125 13.16 -3.98 0.55
C TYR A 125 13.67 -2.69 -0.08
N TRP A 126 14.64 -2.05 0.56
CA TRP A 126 15.27 -0.83 0.03
C TRP A 126 16.39 -1.18 -0.94
N LEU A 127 16.48 -0.45 -2.06
CA LEU A 127 17.47 -0.72 -3.10
C LEU A 127 18.92 -0.53 -2.61
N ASP A 128 19.19 0.48 -1.80
CA ASP A 128 20.51 0.73 -1.23
C ASP A 128 20.96 -0.37 -0.25
N GLU A 129 20.03 -0.92 0.53
CA GLU A 129 20.29 -2.06 1.40
C GLU A 129 20.60 -3.34 0.57
N MET A 130 19.81 -3.59 -0.48
CA MET A 130 20.05 -4.69 -1.40
C MET A 130 21.43 -4.59 -2.08
N ARG A 131 21.79 -3.37 -2.52
CA ARG A 131 23.11 -3.11 -3.11
C ARG A 131 24.22 -3.39 -2.11
N SER A 132 24.11 -2.86 -0.91
CA SER A 132 25.10 -3.08 0.15
C SER A 132 25.25 -4.54 0.52
N ALA A 133 24.15 -5.29 0.64
CA ALA A 133 24.16 -6.72 0.90
C ALA A 133 24.85 -7.51 -0.23
N THR A 134 24.59 -7.14 -1.48
CA THR A 134 25.24 -7.76 -2.66
C THR A 134 26.74 -7.52 -2.67
N GLU A 135 27.18 -6.28 -2.46
CA GLU A 135 28.60 -5.91 -2.39
C GLU A 135 29.30 -6.64 -1.26
N THR A 136 28.68 -6.70 -0.08
CA THR A 136 29.23 -7.42 1.09
C THR A 136 29.36 -8.91 0.81
N PHE A 137 28.34 -9.56 0.24
CA PHE A 137 28.34 -10.97 -0.09
C PHE A 137 29.51 -11.33 -1.02
N TRP A 138 29.63 -10.65 -2.15
CA TRP A 138 30.68 -10.93 -3.12
C TRP A 138 32.08 -10.60 -2.61
N THR A 139 32.22 -9.52 -1.83
CA THR A 139 33.49 -9.12 -1.22
C THR A 139 33.96 -10.18 -0.21
N SER A 140 33.04 -10.75 0.58
CA SER A 140 33.39 -11.82 1.53
C SER A 140 33.89 -13.09 0.84
N LEU A 141 33.54 -13.31 -0.43
CA LEU A 141 34.01 -14.40 -1.26
C LEU A 141 35.29 -14.04 -2.05
N GLY A 142 35.89 -12.88 -1.82
CA GLY A 142 37.10 -12.42 -2.49
C GLY A 142 36.90 -11.78 -3.85
N TYR A 143 35.67 -11.47 -4.23
CA TYR A 143 35.35 -10.78 -5.50
C TYR A 143 35.21 -9.28 -5.28
N ARG A 144 35.64 -8.52 -6.29
CA ARG A 144 35.32 -7.07 -6.37
C ARG A 144 34.09 -6.89 -7.24
N VAL A 145 33.03 -6.32 -6.68
CA VAL A 145 31.81 -5.95 -7.41
C VAL A 145 31.72 -4.44 -7.49
N THR A 146 31.52 -3.93 -8.68
CA THR A 146 31.21 -2.52 -8.91
C THR A 146 29.84 -2.44 -9.58
N LEU A 147 28.88 -1.81 -8.92
CA LEU A 147 27.55 -1.56 -9.46
C LEU A 147 27.51 -0.13 -9.98
N GLU A 148 27.47 0.02 -11.29
CA GLU A 148 27.30 1.32 -11.95
C GLU A 148 25.85 1.49 -12.36
N LYS A 149 25.29 2.65 -12.01
CA LYS A 149 23.95 3.01 -12.45
C LYS A 149 24.03 3.51 -13.89
N GLU A 150 23.42 2.78 -14.82
CA GLU A 150 23.17 3.33 -16.15
C GLU A 150 22.14 4.46 -16.05
N ASN A 151 22.51 5.62 -16.60
CA ASN A 151 21.58 6.75 -16.66
C ASN A 151 20.36 6.35 -17.51
N ASN A 152 19.16 6.63 -17.02
CA ASN A 152 17.85 6.51 -17.70
C ASN A 152 17.04 5.20 -17.59
N ILE A 153 17.37 4.26 -16.70
CA ILE A 153 16.47 3.11 -16.50
C ILE A 153 15.28 3.47 -15.58
N LEU A 154 15.46 4.46 -14.71
CA LEU A 154 14.48 4.80 -13.65
C LEU A 154 13.76 6.15 -13.86
N ASP A 155 14.01 6.83 -14.97
CA ASP A 155 13.33 8.09 -15.34
C ASP A 155 12.09 7.83 -16.21
#